data_841c769e207db1d3c97e274568940ded
#
_entry.id   841c769e207db1d3c97e274568940ded
#
_cell.length_a   1.000
_cell.length_b   1.000
_cell.length_c   1.000
_cell.angle_alpha   90.00
_cell.angle_beta   90.00
_cell.angle_gamma   90.00
#
_symmetry.space_group_name_H-M   'P 1'
#
loop_
_entity.id
_entity.type
_entity.pdbx_description
1 polymer ?
#
loop_
_entity_poly.entity_id
_entity_poly.type
_entity_poly.pdbx_seq_one_letter_code
_entity_poly.pdbx_strand_id
1 'polypeptide(L)'
;MKTVRTMALAALILGSSFALPVAQAQQPTGITRTDLQRHDLSAPGREAVQVRVDLAPGVAFGKHTHPGEEIIYVLAGTLEYQLEDKPPVTLKAGDVLFIPAGTVHSAKNVGSGTGSELATYIVEKGKPLLTLVK
;
A
#
# COMPACT_ATOMS: atom_id res chain seq x y z
N MET A 1 38.06 17.18 -64.26
CA MET A 1 36.90 16.56 -63.63
C MET A 1 37.24 16.43 -62.16
N LYS A 2 36.60 17.25 -61.26
CA LYS A 2 36.83 17.24 -59.80
C LYS A 2 35.56 16.69 -59.16
N THR A 3 35.67 15.50 -58.58
CA THR A 3 34.57 14.84 -57.83
C THR A 3 34.48 15.40 -56.41
N VAL A 4 33.39 16.06 -56.07
CA VAL A 4 33.07 16.53 -54.74
C VAL A 4 32.43 15.39 -53.97
N ARG A 5 33.06 14.92 -52.88
CA ARG A 5 32.50 13.96 -51.95
C ARG A 5 31.76 14.71 -50.85
N THR A 6 30.44 14.61 -50.82
CA THR A 6 29.60 15.09 -49.75
C THR A 6 29.67 14.13 -48.57
N MET A 7 30.18 14.56 -47.41
CA MET A 7 30.10 13.83 -46.14
C MET A 7 28.76 14.18 -45.47
N ALA A 8 27.92 13.19 -45.32
CA ALA A 8 26.71 13.30 -44.50
C ALA A 8 27.06 13.12 -43.01
N LEU A 9 26.84 14.15 -42.22
CA LEU A 9 27.01 14.12 -40.77
C LEU A 9 25.72 13.57 -40.17
N ALA A 10 25.76 12.35 -39.64
CA ALA A 10 24.65 11.79 -38.88
C ALA A 10 24.74 12.26 -37.41
N ALA A 11 23.83 13.12 -36.99
CA ALA A 11 23.71 13.55 -35.60
C ALA A 11 22.97 12.46 -34.79
N LEU A 12 23.68 11.78 -33.89
CA LEU A 12 23.09 10.88 -32.89
C LEU A 12 22.50 11.75 -31.78
N ILE A 13 21.15 11.79 -31.70
CA ILE A 13 20.45 12.39 -30.57
C ILE A 13 20.36 11.32 -29.47
N LEU A 14 21.20 11.41 -28.43
CA LEU A 14 21.08 10.64 -27.23
C LEU A 14 19.90 11.22 -26.42
N GLY A 15 18.76 10.55 -26.49
CA GLY A 15 17.61 10.83 -25.61
C GLY A 15 17.90 10.38 -24.18
N SER A 16 18.26 11.31 -23.30
CA SER A 16 18.34 11.04 -21.86
C SER A 16 16.93 10.94 -21.29
N SER A 17 16.48 9.71 -21.03
CA SER A 17 15.24 9.45 -20.29
C SER A 17 15.46 9.81 -18.82
N PHE A 18 15.00 10.98 -18.39
CA PHE A 18 14.89 11.33 -16.98
C PHE A 18 13.78 10.50 -16.35
N ALA A 19 14.13 9.42 -15.65
CA ALA A 19 13.21 8.75 -14.74
C ALA A 19 12.99 9.66 -13.53
N LEU A 20 11.80 10.25 -13.41
CA LEU A 20 11.41 10.99 -12.22
C LEU A 20 11.33 10.00 -11.05
N PRO A 21 11.95 10.31 -9.89
CA PRO A 21 11.79 9.47 -8.72
C PRO A 21 10.31 9.50 -8.29
N VAL A 22 9.66 8.34 -8.28
CA VAL A 22 8.35 8.18 -7.65
C VAL A 22 8.57 8.44 -6.16
N ALA A 23 8.01 9.55 -5.66
CA ALA A 23 8.04 9.87 -4.23
C ALA A 23 7.30 8.75 -3.48
N GLN A 24 8.06 7.85 -2.89
CA GLN A 24 7.53 6.86 -1.96
C GLN A 24 7.09 7.63 -0.72
N ALA A 25 5.78 7.65 -0.44
CA ALA A 25 5.25 8.23 0.79
C ALA A 25 5.97 7.56 1.97
N GLN A 26 6.70 8.36 2.77
CA GLN A 26 7.48 7.89 3.90
C GLN A 26 6.53 7.23 4.90
N GLN A 27 6.74 5.95 5.22
CA GLN A 27 5.93 5.24 6.21
C GLN A 27 6.10 5.91 7.58
N PRO A 28 5.02 6.04 8.36
CA PRO A 28 5.12 6.58 9.72
C PRO A 28 6.12 5.78 10.55
N THR A 29 6.91 6.45 11.37
CA THR A 29 7.86 5.81 12.30
C THR A 29 7.11 4.83 13.22
N GLY A 30 7.65 3.62 13.40
CA GLY A 30 7.05 2.58 14.24
C GLY A 30 6.03 1.69 13.53
N ILE A 31 5.90 1.81 12.22
CA ILE A 31 5.12 0.88 11.38
C ILE A 31 6.05 0.17 10.44
N THR A 32 5.95 -1.16 10.38
CA THR A 32 6.67 -2.00 9.42
C THR A 32 5.65 -2.73 8.55
N ARG A 33 5.83 -2.65 7.24
CA ARG A 33 5.02 -3.38 6.26
C ARG A 33 5.91 -4.40 5.58
N THR A 34 5.47 -5.67 5.56
CA THR A 34 6.16 -6.77 4.88
C THR A 34 5.23 -7.33 3.83
N ASP A 35 5.58 -7.16 2.57
CA ASP A 35 4.84 -7.74 1.45
C ASP A 35 5.04 -9.27 1.47
N LEU A 36 3.93 -10.01 1.45
CA LEU A 36 3.96 -11.47 1.51
C LEU A 36 3.70 -12.11 0.15
N GLN A 37 2.62 -11.71 -0.51
CA GLN A 37 2.26 -12.21 -1.84
C GLN A 37 1.30 -11.27 -2.57
N ARG A 38 1.30 -11.40 -3.91
CA ARG A 38 0.39 -10.68 -4.82
C ARG A 38 0.05 -11.57 -6.00
N HIS A 39 -1.23 -11.71 -6.31
CA HIS A 39 -1.72 -12.54 -7.41
C HIS A 39 -2.90 -11.88 -8.12
N ASP A 40 -2.92 -12.00 -9.44
CA ASP A 40 -4.12 -11.68 -10.23
C ASP A 40 -5.25 -12.65 -9.87
N LEU A 41 -6.46 -12.14 -9.76
CA LEU A 41 -7.64 -12.95 -9.54
C LEU A 41 -8.28 -13.37 -10.86
N SER A 42 -9.12 -14.41 -10.82
CA SER A 42 -9.95 -14.82 -11.98
C SER A 42 -10.98 -13.75 -12.36
N ALA A 43 -11.35 -12.86 -11.42
CA ALA A 43 -12.16 -11.67 -11.71
C ALA A 43 -11.30 -10.64 -12.47
N PRO A 44 -11.69 -10.23 -13.69
CA PRO A 44 -10.90 -9.31 -14.50
C PRO A 44 -10.61 -7.98 -13.78
N GLY A 45 -9.35 -7.50 -13.87
CA GLY A 45 -8.93 -6.22 -13.30
C GLY A 45 -8.81 -6.20 -11.77
N ARG A 46 -8.87 -7.37 -11.11
CA ARG A 46 -8.72 -7.51 -9.67
C ARG A 46 -7.47 -8.31 -9.30
N GLU A 47 -6.89 -7.98 -8.17
CA GLU A 47 -5.76 -8.70 -7.57
C GLU A 47 -5.97 -8.91 -6.07
N ALA A 48 -5.36 -9.97 -5.55
CA ALA A 48 -5.20 -10.19 -4.12
C ALA A 48 -3.78 -9.80 -3.70
N VAL A 49 -3.67 -9.01 -2.64
CA VAL A 49 -2.38 -8.60 -2.04
C VAL A 49 -2.41 -8.96 -0.57
N GLN A 50 -1.38 -9.63 -0.07
CA GLN A 50 -1.23 -9.86 1.36
C GLN A 50 0.00 -9.15 1.90
N VAL A 51 -0.20 -8.44 3.00
CA VAL A 51 0.83 -7.68 3.71
C VAL A 51 0.71 -7.99 5.19
N ARG A 52 1.83 -8.24 5.84
CA ARG A 52 1.92 -8.17 7.30
C ARG A 52 2.22 -6.73 7.69
N VAL A 53 1.46 -6.20 8.63
CA VAL A 53 1.67 -4.86 9.19
C VAL A 53 1.93 -4.99 10.68
N ASP A 54 3.09 -4.48 11.11
CA ASP A 54 3.49 -4.45 12.51
C ASP A 54 3.48 -2.98 13.00
N LEU A 55 2.79 -2.72 14.12
CA LEU A 55 2.72 -1.41 14.77
C LEU A 55 3.39 -1.49 16.15
N ALA A 56 4.35 -0.59 16.42
CA ALA A 56 4.91 -0.44 17.74
C ALA A 56 3.84 0.04 18.77
N PRO A 57 4.04 -0.17 20.07
CA PRO A 57 3.07 0.26 21.09
C PRO A 57 2.71 1.75 20.97
N GLY A 58 1.43 2.07 21.00
CA GLY A 58 0.89 3.43 20.91
C GLY A 58 0.92 4.05 19.51
N VAL A 59 1.53 3.39 18.54
CA VAL A 59 1.61 3.90 17.15
C VAL A 59 0.27 3.73 16.44
N ALA A 60 -0.11 4.76 15.67
CA ALA A 60 -1.31 4.78 14.85
C ALA A 60 -0.95 4.89 13.37
N PHE A 61 -1.64 4.12 12.54
CA PHE A 61 -1.71 4.34 11.10
C PHE A 61 -2.86 5.30 10.80
N GLY A 62 -2.55 6.43 10.17
CA GLY A 62 -3.52 7.51 9.91
C GLY A 62 -4.67 7.10 9.01
N LYS A 63 -5.67 7.97 8.91
CA LYS A 63 -6.85 7.75 8.04
C LYS A 63 -6.43 7.52 6.59
N HIS A 64 -6.95 6.46 5.99
CA HIS A 64 -6.65 6.06 4.61
C HIS A 64 -7.79 5.23 4.01
N THR A 65 -7.68 4.97 2.71
CA THR A 65 -8.58 4.11 1.94
C THR A 65 -7.79 3.15 1.07
N HIS A 66 -8.46 2.08 0.62
CA HIS A 66 -7.95 1.14 -0.38
C HIS A 66 -8.88 1.08 -1.60
N PRO A 67 -8.37 0.76 -2.81
CA PRO A 67 -9.18 0.64 -4.03
C PRO A 67 -9.91 -0.72 -4.12
N GLY A 68 -10.41 -1.21 -3.00
CA GLY A 68 -11.10 -2.47 -2.84
C GLY A 68 -11.28 -2.84 -1.37
N GLU A 69 -11.68 -4.08 -1.13
CA GLU A 69 -11.93 -4.60 0.20
C GLU A 69 -10.63 -4.95 0.92
N GLU A 70 -10.63 -4.82 2.25
CA GLU A 70 -9.58 -5.31 3.12
C GLU A 70 -10.14 -6.30 4.13
N ILE A 71 -9.45 -7.43 4.28
CA ILE A 71 -9.75 -8.45 5.28
C ILE A 71 -8.55 -8.52 6.22
N ILE A 72 -8.80 -8.22 7.50
CA ILE A 72 -7.80 -8.22 8.55
C ILE A 72 -7.93 -9.48 9.39
N TYR A 73 -6.79 -10.09 9.69
CA TYR A 73 -6.64 -11.09 10.74
C TYR A 73 -5.55 -10.60 11.70
N VAL A 74 -5.90 -10.38 12.97
CA VAL A 74 -4.93 -9.94 13.97
C VAL A 74 -4.03 -11.12 14.38
N LEU A 75 -2.73 -10.97 14.12
CA LEU A 75 -1.71 -11.99 14.41
C LEU A 75 -1.22 -11.91 15.85
N ALA A 76 -1.08 -10.70 16.40
CA ALA A 76 -0.54 -10.46 17.73
C ALA A 76 -0.99 -9.11 18.30
N GLY A 77 -0.97 -8.99 19.62
CA GLY A 77 -1.23 -7.74 20.32
C GLY A 77 -2.70 -7.34 20.36
N THR A 78 -2.93 -6.04 20.51
CA THR A 78 -4.28 -5.45 20.61
C THR A 78 -4.32 -4.20 19.73
N LEU A 79 -5.15 -4.24 18.70
CA LEU A 79 -5.31 -3.19 17.72
C LEU A 79 -6.72 -2.58 17.81
N GLU A 80 -6.81 -1.26 17.77
CA GLU A 80 -8.07 -0.52 17.68
C GLU A 80 -8.24 0.00 16.25
N TYR A 81 -9.41 -0.25 15.67
CA TYR A 81 -9.77 0.22 14.32
C TYR A 81 -10.91 1.22 14.40
N GLN A 82 -10.79 2.31 13.66
CA GLN A 82 -11.84 3.31 13.47
C GLN A 82 -12.26 3.28 12.01
N LEU A 83 -13.51 2.92 11.73
CA LEU A 83 -14.10 2.92 10.38
C LEU A 83 -15.07 4.09 10.25
N GLU A 84 -14.74 5.09 9.43
CA GLU A 84 -15.56 6.30 9.25
C GLU A 84 -15.99 6.89 10.60
N ASP A 85 -17.29 7.16 10.75
CA ASP A 85 -17.88 7.70 11.99
C ASP A 85 -18.44 6.60 12.91
N LYS A 86 -18.12 5.32 12.66
CA LYS A 86 -18.55 4.21 13.54
C LYS A 86 -17.75 4.22 14.84
N PRO A 87 -18.32 3.70 15.93
CA PRO A 87 -17.55 3.50 17.15
C PRO A 87 -16.28 2.67 16.88
N PRO A 88 -15.15 2.98 17.55
CA PRO A 88 -13.94 2.19 17.44
C PRO A 88 -14.19 0.75 17.86
N VAL A 89 -13.51 -0.19 17.21
CA VAL A 89 -13.52 -1.61 17.59
C VAL A 89 -12.11 -2.04 17.97
N THR A 90 -11.98 -2.69 19.13
CA THR A 90 -10.72 -3.24 19.62
C THR A 90 -10.66 -4.73 19.36
N LEU A 91 -9.62 -5.15 18.66
CA LEU A 91 -9.38 -6.54 18.23
C LEU A 91 -8.09 -7.07 18.87
N LYS A 92 -8.09 -8.37 19.16
CA LYS A 92 -6.95 -9.12 19.72
C LYS A 92 -6.51 -10.22 18.75
N ALA A 93 -5.39 -10.83 19.03
CA ALA A 93 -4.88 -11.96 18.26
C ALA A 93 -5.97 -13.02 18.04
N GLY A 94 -6.20 -13.41 16.78
CA GLY A 94 -7.25 -14.32 16.34
C GLY A 94 -8.55 -13.66 15.87
N ASP A 95 -8.75 -12.37 16.17
CA ASP A 95 -9.93 -11.63 15.70
C ASP A 95 -9.78 -11.22 14.23
N VAL A 96 -10.93 -11.00 13.58
CA VAL A 96 -11.02 -10.62 12.17
C VAL A 96 -11.85 -9.36 11.98
N LEU A 97 -11.58 -8.61 10.92
CA LEU A 97 -12.36 -7.45 10.52
C LEU A 97 -12.47 -7.39 9.00
N PHE A 98 -13.65 -7.09 8.51
CA PHE A 98 -13.89 -6.78 7.09
C PHE A 98 -14.09 -5.28 6.92
N ILE A 99 -13.31 -4.67 6.03
CA ILE A 99 -13.40 -3.25 5.67
C ILE A 99 -13.87 -3.17 4.22
N PRO A 100 -15.07 -2.58 3.96
CA PRO A 100 -15.59 -2.43 2.60
C PRO A 100 -14.69 -1.54 1.73
N ALA A 101 -14.76 -1.72 0.42
CA ALA A 101 -14.04 -0.92 -0.56
C ALA A 101 -14.25 0.59 -0.34
N GLY A 102 -13.16 1.36 -0.36
CA GLY A 102 -13.19 2.81 -0.26
C GLY A 102 -13.54 3.38 1.12
N THR A 103 -13.78 2.53 2.13
CA THR A 103 -14.07 2.97 3.50
C THR A 103 -12.86 3.67 4.11
N VAL A 104 -13.05 4.90 4.58
CA VAL A 104 -12.01 5.62 5.34
C VAL A 104 -11.84 4.95 6.70
N HIS A 105 -10.63 4.54 7.02
CA HIS A 105 -10.33 3.88 8.29
C HIS A 105 -8.92 4.18 8.79
N SER A 106 -8.68 3.86 10.05
CA SER A 106 -7.37 3.96 10.72
C SER A 106 -7.21 2.80 11.70
N ALA A 107 -5.95 2.50 12.04
CA ALA A 107 -5.60 1.49 13.03
C ALA A 107 -4.64 2.07 14.07
N LYS A 108 -4.73 1.61 15.31
CA LYS A 108 -3.83 2.00 16.40
C LYS A 108 -3.48 0.80 17.26
N ASN A 109 -2.22 0.66 17.61
CA ASN A 109 -1.81 -0.31 18.62
C ASN A 109 -2.11 0.27 20.02
N VAL A 110 -3.07 -0.33 20.70
CA VAL A 110 -3.48 0.04 22.07
C VAL A 110 -2.93 -0.92 23.12
N GLY A 111 -2.15 -1.92 22.70
CA GLY A 111 -1.45 -2.86 23.57
C GLY A 111 -0.08 -2.35 24.00
N SER A 112 0.58 -3.10 24.90
CA SER A 112 1.92 -2.80 25.45
C SER A 112 3.07 -3.40 24.62
N GLY A 113 2.80 -4.39 23.76
CA GLY A 113 3.76 -5.00 22.84
C GLY A 113 3.45 -4.63 21.40
N THR A 114 4.19 -5.19 20.45
CA THR A 114 3.92 -5.02 19.02
C THR A 114 2.54 -5.57 18.67
N GLY A 115 1.74 -4.77 17.98
CA GLY A 115 0.49 -5.21 17.36
C GLY A 115 0.77 -5.60 15.91
N SER A 116 0.29 -6.78 15.51
CA SER A 116 0.51 -7.31 14.16
C SER A 116 -0.78 -7.75 13.52
N GLU A 117 -0.95 -7.46 12.26
CA GLU A 117 -2.07 -7.93 11.44
C GLU A 117 -1.59 -8.57 10.15
N LEU A 118 -2.36 -9.52 9.64
CA LEU A 118 -2.34 -9.96 8.26
C LEU A 118 -3.45 -9.23 7.53
N ALA A 119 -3.08 -8.29 6.68
CA ALA A 119 -4.00 -7.57 5.81
C ALA A 119 -4.08 -8.27 4.45
N THR A 120 -5.29 -8.68 4.04
CA THR A 120 -5.57 -9.23 2.72
C THR A 120 -6.45 -8.25 1.96
N TYR A 121 -5.91 -7.69 0.88
CA TYR A 121 -6.59 -6.74 0.02
C TYR A 121 -7.10 -7.43 -1.23
N ILE A 122 -8.37 -7.19 -1.59
CA ILE A 122 -8.98 -7.58 -2.86
C ILE A 122 -9.27 -6.30 -3.62
N VAL A 123 -8.36 -5.89 -4.50
CA VAL A 123 -8.31 -4.50 -4.99
C VAL A 123 -8.27 -4.41 -6.51
N GLU A 124 -8.55 -3.21 -7.02
CA GLU A 124 -8.39 -2.89 -8.43
C GLU A 124 -6.90 -2.88 -8.80
N LYS A 125 -6.55 -3.67 -9.82
CA LYS A 125 -5.19 -3.76 -10.34
C LYS A 125 -4.74 -2.42 -10.94
N GLY A 126 -3.49 -2.05 -10.66
CA GLY A 126 -2.88 -0.84 -11.20
C GLY A 126 -3.22 0.45 -10.47
N LYS A 127 -4.05 0.39 -9.41
CA LYS A 127 -4.29 1.53 -8.53
C LYS A 127 -3.36 1.53 -7.32
N PRO A 128 -3.03 2.70 -6.74
CA PRO A 128 -2.30 2.76 -5.47
C PRO A 128 -3.04 1.96 -4.40
N LEU A 129 -2.34 1.04 -3.73
CA LEU A 129 -2.95 0.19 -2.70
C LEU A 129 -3.49 1.01 -1.52
N LEU A 130 -2.87 2.14 -1.24
CA LEU A 130 -3.21 2.99 -0.10
C LEU A 130 -3.26 4.46 -0.52
N THR A 131 -4.32 5.17 -0.10
CA THR A 131 -4.47 6.61 -0.26
C THR A 131 -4.75 7.25 1.10
N LEU A 132 -3.84 8.13 1.56
CA LEU A 132 -4.02 8.87 2.81
C LEU A 132 -5.15 9.90 2.68
N VAL A 133 -5.96 10.01 3.73
CA VAL A 133 -7.02 11.01 3.86
C VAL A 133 -6.59 12.07 4.86
N LYS A 134 -6.70 13.33 4.48
CA LYS A 134 -6.36 14.50 5.33
C LYS A 134 -7.49 14.83 6.29
#